data_169cd11f255e4d68d273530e062b949a
#
_entry.id   169cd11f255e4d68d273530e062b949a
#
_cell.length_a   1.000
_cell.length_b   1.000
_cell.length_c   1.000
_cell.angle_alpha   90.00
_cell.angle_beta   90.00
_cell.angle_gamma   90.00
#
_symmetry.space_group_name_H-M   'P 1'
#
loop_
_entity.id
_entity.type
_entity.pdbx_description
1 polymer ?
#
loop_
_entity_poly.entity_id
_entity_poly.type
_entity_poly.pdbx_seq_one_letter_code
_entity_poly.pdbx_strand_id
1 'polypeptide(L)'
;QLQTNQKRVEATRASRQLAERRLEAEEKKFQAGMSTSFFVFQAQRDLSQARANELRAITDYNRSLVDFETVQEAPLNGGGSAVNTGQQQQQQQQQR
;
A
#
# COMPACT_ATOMS: atom_id res chain seq x y z
N GLN A 1 -9.55 -6.71 10.24
CA GLN A 1 -8.91 -6.22 9.01
C GLN A 1 -8.50 -4.76 9.11
N LEU A 2 -9.31 -3.92 9.76
CA LEU A 2 -8.99 -2.49 9.88
C LEU A 2 -7.70 -2.28 10.67
N GLN A 3 -7.55 -2.95 11.80
CA GLN A 3 -6.34 -2.86 12.60
C GLN A 3 -5.12 -3.43 11.89
N THR A 4 -5.31 -4.53 11.14
CA THR A 4 -4.24 -5.13 10.36
C THR A 4 -3.77 -4.18 9.27
N ASN A 5 -4.71 -3.52 8.58
CA ASN A 5 -4.37 -2.57 7.54
C ASN A 5 -3.67 -1.33 8.10
N GLN A 6 -4.06 -0.88 9.30
CA GLN A 6 -3.41 0.22 9.97
C GLN A 6 -1.95 -0.10 10.29
N LYS A 7 -1.69 -1.30 10.83
CA LYS A 7 -0.32 -1.74 11.11
C LYS A 7 0.50 -1.84 9.83
N ARG A 8 -0.13 -2.27 8.74
CA ARG A 8 0.54 -2.36 7.45
C ARG A 8 0.94 -0.98 6.94
N VAL A 9 0.09 0.03 7.11
CA VAL A 9 0.42 1.41 6.75
C VAL A 9 1.64 1.88 7.55
N GLU A 10 1.65 1.63 8.85
CA GLU A 10 2.77 2.01 9.70
C GLU A 10 4.06 1.32 9.29
N ALA A 11 3.99 0.01 9.00
CA ALA A 11 5.15 -0.77 8.59
C ALA A 11 5.70 -0.30 7.24
N THR A 12 4.82 -0.03 6.27
CA THR A 12 5.26 0.44 4.95
C THR A 12 5.82 1.85 5.02
N ARG A 13 5.29 2.69 5.92
CA ARG A 13 5.84 4.03 6.14
C ARG A 13 7.25 3.96 6.69
N ALA A 14 7.49 3.09 7.67
CA ALA A 14 8.82 2.89 8.24
C ALA A 14 9.79 2.38 7.19
N SER A 15 9.35 1.44 6.34
CA SER A 15 10.18 0.92 5.25
C SER A 15 10.54 2.00 4.25
N ARG A 16 9.57 2.86 3.90
CA ARG A 16 9.85 3.98 2.99
C ARG A 16 10.86 4.94 3.58
N GLN A 17 10.71 5.30 4.85
CA GLN A 17 11.65 6.20 5.51
C GLN A 17 13.05 5.60 5.53
N LEU A 18 13.17 4.31 5.80
CA LEU A 18 14.45 3.62 5.77
C LEU A 18 15.06 3.65 4.37
N ALA A 19 14.25 3.42 3.35
CA ALA A 19 14.71 3.45 1.97
C ALA A 19 15.18 4.85 1.57
N GLU A 20 14.51 5.90 2.05
CA GLU A 20 14.95 7.28 1.82
C GLU A 20 16.32 7.55 2.43
N ARG A 21 16.54 7.10 3.67
CA ARG A 21 17.82 7.26 4.33
C ARG A 21 18.93 6.48 3.63
N ARG A 22 18.59 5.30 3.13
CA ARG A 22 19.53 4.48 2.39
C ARG A 22 19.98 5.15 1.10
N LEU A 23 19.03 5.70 0.34
CA LEU A 23 19.36 6.42 -0.87
C LEU A 23 20.24 7.63 -0.57
N GLU A 24 19.90 8.40 0.45
CA GLU A 24 20.69 9.55 0.85
C GLU A 24 22.12 9.14 1.21
N ALA A 25 22.28 8.04 1.95
CA ALA A 25 23.59 7.54 2.33
C ALA A 25 24.39 7.09 1.10
N GLU A 26 23.75 6.39 0.15
CA GLU A 26 24.42 5.95 -1.07
C GLU A 26 24.82 7.12 -1.96
N GLU A 27 23.99 8.16 -2.04
CA GLU A 27 24.33 9.36 -2.78
C GLU A 27 25.55 10.06 -2.19
N LYS A 28 25.63 10.15 -0.86
CA LYS A 28 26.78 10.74 -0.20
C LYS A 28 28.05 9.93 -0.44
N LYS A 29 27.94 8.60 -0.36
CA LYS A 29 29.08 7.72 -0.65
C LYS A 29 29.54 7.87 -2.09
N PHE A 30 28.59 7.97 -3.03
CA PHE A 30 28.91 8.13 -4.44
C PHE A 30 29.64 9.46 -4.67
N GLN A 31 29.16 10.54 -4.06
CA GLN A 31 29.82 11.85 -4.17
C GLN A 31 31.24 11.83 -3.60
N ALA A 32 31.47 11.02 -2.57
CA ALA A 32 32.78 10.86 -1.97
C ALA A 32 33.69 9.86 -2.70
N GLY A 33 33.19 9.24 -3.78
CA GLY A 33 33.95 8.24 -4.53
C GLY A 33 34.00 6.88 -3.88
N MET A 34 33.15 6.62 -2.87
CA MET A 34 33.16 5.40 -2.10
C MET A 34 32.09 4.40 -2.52
N SER A 35 31.26 4.75 -3.51
CA SER A 35 30.20 3.89 -4.02
C SER A 35 30.12 4.05 -5.54
N THR A 36 29.34 3.18 -6.19
CA THR A 36 29.14 3.21 -7.63
C THR A 36 27.73 3.68 -7.96
N SER A 37 27.53 4.15 -9.20
CA SER A 37 26.22 4.55 -9.66
C SER A 37 25.21 3.39 -9.59
N PHE A 38 25.70 2.15 -9.74
CA PHE A 38 24.83 0.98 -9.63
C PHE A 38 24.13 0.92 -8.28
N PHE A 39 24.86 1.17 -7.18
CA PHE A 39 24.27 1.13 -5.84
C PHE A 39 23.28 2.27 -5.63
N VAL A 40 23.56 3.44 -6.20
CA VAL A 40 22.62 4.57 -6.14
C VAL A 40 21.32 4.21 -6.89
N PHE A 41 21.42 3.64 -8.09
CA PHE A 41 20.24 3.23 -8.86
C PHE A 41 19.45 2.14 -8.14
N GLN A 42 20.14 1.21 -7.50
CA GLN A 42 19.47 0.16 -6.73
C GLN A 42 18.72 0.76 -5.55
N ALA A 43 19.33 1.72 -4.85
CA ALA A 43 18.66 2.40 -3.74
C ALA A 43 17.44 3.21 -4.21
N GLN A 44 17.53 3.83 -5.39
CA GLN A 44 16.40 4.54 -5.98
C GLN A 44 15.26 3.59 -6.33
N ARG A 45 15.58 2.43 -6.88
CA ARG A 45 14.60 1.39 -7.18
C ARG A 45 13.90 0.91 -5.90
N ASP A 46 14.68 0.68 -4.84
CA ASP A 46 14.15 0.22 -3.56
C ASP A 46 13.21 1.27 -2.96
N LEU A 47 13.57 2.55 -3.07
CA LEU A 47 12.71 3.64 -2.60
C LEU A 47 11.41 3.70 -3.39
N SER A 48 11.47 3.58 -4.71
CA SER A 48 10.27 3.56 -5.54
C SER A 48 9.34 2.41 -5.16
N GLN A 49 9.91 1.24 -4.91
CA GLN A 49 9.15 0.08 -4.46
C GLN A 49 8.50 0.33 -3.10
N ALA A 50 9.26 0.91 -2.17
CA ALA A 50 8.75 1.20 -0.84
C ALA A 50 7.61 2.23 -0.88
N ARG A 51 7.74 3.25 -1.74
CA ARG A 51 6.68 4.24 -1.94
C ARG A 51 5.42 3.61 -2.51
N ALA A 52 5.57 2.72 -3.48
CA ALA A 52 4.43 2.01 -4.07
C ALA A 52 3.73 1.13 -3.03
N ASN A 53 4.49 0.46 -2.19
CA ASN A 53 3.94 -0.39 -1.13
C ASN A 53 3.17 0.45 -0.10
N GLU A 54 3.73 1.60 0.28
CA GLU A 54 3.07 2.50 1.22
C GLU A 54 1.76 3.02 0.64
N LEU A 55 1.79 3.47 -0.62
CA LEU A 55 0.58 3.98 -1.28
C LEU A 55 -0.49 2.90 -1.36
N ARG A 56 -0.11 1.68 -1.69
CA ARG A 56 -1.03 0.55 -1.76
C ARG A 56 -1.65 0.26 -0.40
N ALA A 57 -0.84 0.31 0.67
CA ALA A 57 -1.32 0.08 2.02
C ALA A 57 -2.29 1.17 2.46
N ILE A 58 -2.02 2.43 2.12
CA ILE A 58 -2.90 3.55 2.42
C ILE A 58 -4.23 3.38 1.67
N THR A 59 -4.17 3.01 0.40
CA THR A 59 -5.36 2.79 -0.41
C THR A 59 -6.22 1.66 0.19
N ASP A 60 -5.59 0.56 0.58
CA ASP A 60 -6.29 -0.57 1.19
C ASP A 60 -6.91 -0.18 2.52
N TYR A 61 -6.20 0.63 3.32
CA TYR A 61 -6.73 1.11 4.59
C TYR A 61 -7.96 2.00 4.38
N ASN A 62 -7.89 2.92 3.43
CA ASN A 62 -9.01 3.78 3.11
C ASN A 62 -10.20 2.99 2.60
N ARG A 63 -9.94 1.96 1.79
CA ARG A 63 -10.99 1.07 1.30
C ARG A 63 -11.65 0.31 2.45
N SER A 64 -10.86 -0.15 3.42
CA SER A 64 -11.37 -0.82 4.60
C SER A 64 -12.28 0.09 5.42
N LEU A 65 -11.94 1.36 5.56
CA LEU A 65 -12.77 2.33 6.27
C LEU A 65 -14.11 2.52 5.56
N VAL A 66 -14.09 2.67 4.24
CA VAL A 66 -15.31 2.83 3.46
C VAL A 66 -16.18 1.57 3.56
N ASP A 67 -15.58 0.39 3.43
CA ASP A 67 -16.31 -0.87 3.55
C ASP A 67 -16.95 -1.02 4.92
N PHE A 68 -16.23 -0.60 5.98
CA PHE A 68 -16.76 -0.66 7.34
C PHE A 68 -17.98 0.25 7.49
N GLU A 69 -17.91 1.46 6.97
CA GLU A 69 -19.04 2.40 7.00
C GLU A 69 -20.21 1.87 6.21
N THR A 70 -19.97 1.29 5.04
CA THR A 70 -21.01 0.71 4.19
C THR A 70 -21.72 -0.44 4.91
N VAL A 71 -20.97 -1.30 5.60
CA VAL A 71 -21.56 -2.40 6.37
C VAL A 71 -22.44 -1.87 7.49
N GLN A 72 -22.02 -0.81 8.16
CA GLN A 72 -22.81 -0.21 9.23
C GLN A 72 -24.10 0.42 8.70
N GLU A 73 -24.07 0.97 7.49
CA GLU A 73 -25.23 1.59 6.87
C GLU A 73 -26.16 0.58 6.19
N ALA A 74 -25.64 -0.58 5.77
CA ALA A 74 -26.41 -1.58 5.06
C ALA A 74 -27.68 -2.03 5.80
N PRO A 75 -27.69 -2.26 7.11
CA PRO A 75 -28.92 -2.62 7.84
C PRO A 75 -29.97 -1.54 7.79
N LEU A 76 -29.57 -0.28 7.61
CA LEU A 76 -30.52 0.84 7.57
C LEU A 76 -31.11 1.02 6.18
N ASN A 77 -30.37 0.70 5.12
CA ASN A 77 -30.78 0.96 3.74
C ASN A 77 -31.31 -0.27 3.01
N GLY A 78 -31.03 -1.48 3.47
CA GLY A 78 -31.60 -2.70 2.92
C GLY A 78 -31.23 -3.07 1.50
N GLY A 79 -30.68 -2.14 0.72
CA GLY A 79 -30.33 -2.39 -0.68
C GLY A 79 -28.88 -2.74 -0.94
N GLY A 80 -28.00 -2.51 0.04
CA GLY A 80 -26.57 -2.71 -0.14
C GLY A 80 -26.16 -4.16 -0.27
N SER A 81 -26.84 -5.07 0.40
CA SER A 81 -26.50 -6.48 0.37
C SER A 81 -26.78 -7.12 -1.00
N ALA A 82 -27.81 -6.67 -1.69
CA ALA A 82 -28.15 -7.19 -3.03
C ALA A 82 -27.08 -6.82 -4.06
N VAL A 83 -26.54 -5.61 -3.95
CA VAL A 83 -25.48 -5.16 -4.86
C VAL A 83 -24.20 -5.96 -4.65
N ASN A 84 -23.84 -6.20 -3.40
CA ASN A 84 -22.62 -6.97 -3.08
C ASN A 84 -22.71 -8.41 -3.59
N THR A 85 -23.86 -9.02 -3.48
CA THR A 85 -24.06 -10.39 -3.98
C THR A 85 -23.86 -10.45 -5.50
N GLY A 86 -24.36 -9.47 -6.23
CA GLY A 86 -24.18 -9.39 -7.66
C GLY A 86 -22.72 -9.25 -8.07
N GLN A 87 -21.97 -8.43 -7.36
CA GLN A 87 -20.56 -8.22 -7.64
C GLN A 87 -19.73 -9.48 -7.37
N GLN A 88 -20.03 -10.20 -6.30
CA GLN A 88 -19.34 -11.44 -5.99
C GLN A 88 -19.57 -12.50 -7.04
N GLN A 89 -20.80 -12.61 -7.55
CA GLN A 89 -21.11 -13.56 -8.62
C GLN A 89 -20.35 -13.23 -9.90
N GLN A 90 -20.25 -11.96 -10.24
CA GLN A 90 -19.51 -11.54 -11.44
C GLN A 90 -18.03 -11.87 -11.33
N GLN A 91 -17.43 -11.67 -10.15
CA GLN A 91 -16.03 -12.01 -9.93
C GLN A 91 -15.77 -13.49 -10.06
N GLN A 92 -16.67 -14.33 -9.57
CA GLN A 92 -16.54 -15.79 -9.72
C GLN A 92 -16.61 -16.23 -11.17
N GLN A 93 -17.46 -15.60 -11.96
CA GLN A 93 -17.55 -15.91 -13.40
C GLN A 93 -16.30 -15.52 -14.15
N GLN A 94 -15.64 -14.43 -13.76
CA GLN A 94 -14.41 -13.99 -14.40
C GLN A 94 -13.23 -14.90 -14.09
N GLN A 95 -13.26 -15.60 -12.96
CA GLN A 95 -12.18 -16.51 -12.60
C GLN A 95 -12.26 -17.88 -13.31
N ARG A 96 -13.35 -18.16 -13.99
CA ARG A 96 -13.48 -19.37 -14.81
C ARG A 96 -13.01 -19.09 -16.22
#